data_c6bb59c3222cfdb9cb1a0bc4e366876a
#
_entry.id   c6bb59c3222cfdb9cb1a0bc4e366876a
#
_cell.length_a   1.000
_cell.length_b   1.000
_cell.length_c   1.000
_cell.angle_alpha   90.00
_cell.angle_beta   90.00
_cell.angle_gamma   90.00
#
_symmetry.space_group_name_H-M   'P 1'
#
loop_
_entity.id
_entity.type
_entity.pdbx_description
1 polymer ?
#
loop_
_entity_poly.entity_id
_entity_poly.type
_entity_poly.pdbx_seq_one_letter_code
_entity_poly.pdbx_strand_id
1 'polypeptide(L)'
;MKRHVLLAGIAAMMLTACNQKTETTLTLSGLDPVKFQTTVNDAQTQLYTLKNKAGMEVCITNFGGRIVSIMVPDKNGVMQDVVLGFDSIADYINIPSDFGASIGRYANRINQGKIVLDGDTIQLPQNNFGHCLHGGPKGWQYQVYSANPIDSTTLELTRISPDGDENFPGNVTAKVLFKLTDDNAIDIKYSATTDQKTVINMTNHSYFNLSGDPSKAATDHILYINADNYTPVDSTFMTTGDIISVKETPMDFTTPKSVAQDINRTDFEQIKNGNGYDHNWVLNTKGDLSQVAAKLTSPISGITLEVYTNEPGIQVYTCLFYTSPSP
;
A
#
# COMPACT_ATOMS: atom_id res chain seq x y z
N MET A 1 28.85 -28.71 83.38
CA MET A 1 29.21 -27.92 82.20
C MET A 1 28.44 -28.51 81.02
N LYS A 2 27.31 -27.89 80.59
CA LYS A 2 26.51 -28.31 79.46
C LYS A 2 26.79 -27.33 78.30
N ARG A 3 27.31 -27.84 77.18
CA ARG A 3 27.54 -27.06 75.95
C ARG A 3 26.24 -27.11 75.11
N HIS A 4 25.70 -25.96 74.79
CA HIS A 4 24.61 -25.81 73.86
C HIS A 4 25.18 -25.63 72.47
N VAL A 5 24.75 -26.48 71.52
CA VAL A 5 25.06 -26.35 70.10
C VAL A 5 23.89 -25.62 69.48
N LEU A 6 24.13 -24.46 68.92
CA LEU A 6 23.16 -23.70 68.13
C LEU A 6 23.22 -24.18 66.67
N LEU A 7 22.15 -24.80 66.14
CA LEU A 7 21.98 -25.07 64.72
C LEU A 7 21.38 -23.84 64.08
N ALA A 8 22.12 -23.20 63.16
CA ALA A 8 21.59 -22.16 62.29
C ALA A 8 21.02 -22.82 61.00
N GLY A 9 19.72 -22.78 60.87
CA GLY A 9 19.04 -23.21 59.63
C GLY A 9 19.10 -22.14 58.56
N ILE A 10 19.76 -22.40 57.43
CA ILE A 10 19.76 -21.57 56.24
C ILE A 10 18.52 -21.96 55.43
N ALA A 11 17.51 -21.08 55.38
CA ALA A 11 16.37 -21.21 54.48
C ALA A 11 16.78 -20.68 53.11
N ALA A 12 16.98 -21.59 52.15
CA ALA A 12 17.16 -21.22 50.74
C ALA A 12 15.78 -20.87 50.11
N MET A 13 15.55 -19.57 49.91
CA MET A 13 14.44 -19.12 49.06
C MET A 13 14.76 -19.42 47.61
N MET A 14 14.10 -20.44 47.03
CA MET A 14 14.06 -20.66 45.57
C MET A 14 13.13 -19.62 44.99
N LEU A 15 13.71 -18.60 44.30
CA LEU A 15 13.01 -17.71 43.42
C LEU A 15 12.67 -18.51 42.15
N THR A 16 11.45 -19.02 42.08
CA THR A 16 10.89 -19.49 40.83
C THR A 16 10.55 -18.28 39.94
N ALA A 17 11.47 -17.94 39.02
CA ALA A 17 11.19 -17.02 37.95
C ALA A 17 10.13 -17.69 37.05
N CYS A 18 8.86 -17.35 37.19
CA CYS A 18 7.83 -17.61 36.20
C CYS A 18 8.21 -16.88 34.93
N ASN A 19 8.79 -17.59 33.97
CA ASN A 19 8.85 -17.15 32.59
C ASN A 19 7.41 -17.18 32.05
N GLN A 20 6.65 -16.11 32.24
CA GLN A 20 5.43 -15.90 31.48
C GLN A 20 5.87 -15.70 30.03
N LYS A 21 5.78 -16.76 29.19
CA LYS A 21 5.65 -16.59 27.76
C LYS A 21 4.40 -15.76 27.55
N THR A 22 4.55 -14.49 27.22
CA THR A 22 3.47 -13.68 26.66
C THR A 22 3.07 -14.39 25.37
N GLU A 23 1.93 -15.08 25.37
CA GLU A 23 1.33 -15.59 24.14
C GLU A 23 1.05 -14.38 23.26
N THR A 24 1.76 -14.26 22.17
CA THR A 24 1.54 -13.21 21.19
C THR A 24 0.21 -13.48 20.51
N THR A 25 -0.75 -12.59 20.66
CA THR A 25 -2.05 -12.72 20.00
C THR A 25 -1.85 -12.39 18.52
N LEU A 26 -2.10 -13.38 17.65
CA LEU A 26 -2.08 -13.19 16.20
C LEU A 26 -3.24 -12.27 15.78
N THR A 27 -3.05 -11.58 14.68
CA THR A 27 -4.11 -10.81 14.01
C THR A 27 -5.16 -11.75 13.41
N LEU A 28 -6.27 -11.20 12.94
CA LEU A 28 -7.31 -12.00 12.27
C LEU A 28 -6.79 -12.68 10.98
N SER A 29 -5.83 -12.06 10.29
CA SER A 29 -5.12 -12.64 9.13
C SER A 29 -4.02 -13.63 9.51
N GLY A 30 -3.77 -13.86 10.81
CA GLY A 30 -2.74 -14.78 11.28
C GLY A 30 -1.34 -14.16 11.40
N LEU A 31 -1.18 -12.85 11.17
CA LEU A 31 0.10 -12.17 11.31
C LEU A 31 0.54 -12.12 12.77
N ASP A 32 1.83 -12.38 13.00
CA ASP A 32 2.48 -12.20 14.29
C ASP A 32 3.07 -10.78 14.39
N PRO A 33 2.53 -9.88 15.23
CA PRO A 33 3.04 -8.51 15.36
C PRO A 33 4.52 -8.43 15.74
N VAL A 34 5.07 -9.44 16.41
CA VAL A 34 6.49 -9.48 16.80
C VAL A 34 7.39 -9.57 15.57
N LYS A 35 6.95 -10.24 14.50
CA LYS A 35 7.70 -10.34 13.24
C LYS A 35 7.81 -9.01 12.48
N PHE A 36 7.08 -7.98 12.89
CA PHE A 36 7.13 -6.64 12.31
C PHE A 36 7.96 -5.66 13.15
N GLN A 37 8.60 -6.14 14.21
CA GLN A 37 9.41 -5.32 15.11
C GLN A 37 10.89 -5.47 14.80
N THR A 38 11.50 -4.40 14.30
CA THR A 38 12.96 -4.28 14.12
C THR A 38 13.36 -2.81 14.08
N THR A 39 14.66 -2.54 14.00
CA THR A 39 15.19 -1.20 13.80
C THR A 39 15.68 -1.05 12.36
N VAL A 40 15.19 -0.05 11.65
CA VAL A 40 15.64 0.33 10.31
C VAL A 40 16.02 1.79 10.33
N ASN A 41 17.29 2.12 9.99
CA ASN A 41 17.80 3.48 10.01
C ASN A 41 17.50 4.22 11.33
N ASP A 42 17.81 3.58 12.46
CA ASP A 42 17.58 4.05 13.83
C ASP A 42 16.10 4.27 14.23
N ALA A 43 15.16 3.88 13.40
CA ALA A 43 13.72 3.96 13.68
C ALA A 43 13.11 2.58 13.89
N GLN A 44 12.19 2.48 14.87
CA GLN A 44 11.50 1.23 15.19
C GLN A 44 10.35 0.98 14.22
N THR A 45 10.28 -0.23 13.68
CA THR A 45 9.13 -0.70 12.91
C THR A 45 8.15 -1.43 13.81
N GLN A 46 6.86 -1.40 13.43
CA GLN A 46 5.79 -2.07 14.16
C GLN A 46 4.60 -2.36 13.23
N LEU A 47 3.77 -3.32 13.61
CA LEU A 47 2.44 -3.58 13.02
C LEU A 47 1.36 -2.95 13.90
N TYR A 48 0.45 -2.21 13.28
CA TYR A 48 -0.72 -1.60 13.90
C TYR A 48 -1.97 -2.26 13.35
N THR A 49 -2.91 -2.58 14.23
CA THR A 49 -4.17 -3.24 13.86
C THR A 49 -5.32 -2.27 14.12
N LEU A 50 -6.06 -1.93 13.07
CA LEU A 50 -7.32 -1.19 13.16
C LEU A 50 -8.47 -2.18 13.09
N LYS A 51 -9.51 -1.98 13.91
CA LYS A 51 -10.66 -2.86 13.95
C LYS A 51 -11.94 -2.08 14.21
N ASN A 52 -12.94 -2.27 13.35
CA ASN A 52 -14.25 -1.65 13.50
C ASN A 52 -15.26 -2.55 14.22
N LYS A 53 -16.45 -2.02 14.50
CA LYS A 53 -17.51 -2.77 15.17
C LYS A 53 -18.14 -3.86 14.29
N ALA A 54 -18.04 -3.75 12.98
CA ALA A 54 -18.52 -4.74 12.02
C ALA A 54 -17.60 -5.97 11.92
N GLY A 55 -16.42 -5.93 12.56
CA GLY A 55 -15.44 -7.01 12.57
C GLY A 55 -14.40 -6.97 11.47
N MET A 56 -14.43 -5.97 10.58
CA MET A 56 -13.34 -5.73 9.64
C MET A 56 -12.07 -5.37 10.39
N GLU A 57 -10.94 -5.92 9.94
CA GLU A 57 -9.60 -5.67 10.50
C GLU A 57 -8.64 -5.25 9.40
N VAL A 58 -7.82 -4.23 9.68
CA VAL A 58 -6.79 -3.72 8.78
C VAL A 58 -5.48 -3.67 9.53
N CYS A 59 -4.45 -4.34 9.01
CA CYS A 59 -3.10 -4.31 9.55
C CYS A 59 -2.22 -3.37 8.74
N ILE A 60 -1.51 -2.47 9.42
CA ILE A 60 -0.66 -1.45 8.81
C ILE A 60 0.71 -1.47 9.49
N THR A 61 1.80 -1.52 8.71
CA THR A 61 3.14 -1.28 9.24
C THR A 61 3.59 0.14 8.94
N ASN A 62 4.33 0.73 9.88
CA ASN A 62 4.93 2.04 9.67
C ASN A 62 6.17 2.01 8.76
N PHE A 63 6.66 0.83 8.37
CA PHE A 63 7.66 0.72 7.30
C PHE A 63 6.98 0.89 5.95
N GLY A 64 7.25 2.01 5.30
CA GLY A 64 6.61 2.40 4.04
C GLY A 64 5.15 2.83 4.19
N GLY A 65 4.62 2.94 5.42
CA GLY A 65 3.20 3.26 5.65
C GLY A 65 2.27 2.29 4.92
N ARG A 66 2.53 0.98 5.05
CA ARG A 66 1.93 -0.08 4.22
C ARG A 66 0.70 -0.69 4.86
N ILE A 67 -0.35 -0.84 4.08
CA ILE A 67 -1.42 -1.79 4.40
C ILE A 67 -0.87 -3.19 4.12
N VAL A 68 -0.86 -4.05 5.15
CA VAL A 68 -0.32 -5.41 5.11
C VAL A 68 -1.43 -6.44 4.89
N SER A 69 -2.61 -6.20 5.48
CA SER A 69 -3.76 -7.10 5.45
C SER A 69 -5.05 -6.31 5.55
N ILE A 70 -6.09 -6.76 4.86
CA ILE A 70 -7.47 -6.27 4.95
C ILE A 70 -8.40 -7.46 5.04
N MET A 71 -8.95 -7.72 6.24
CA MET A 71 -9.86 -8.82 6.50
C MET A 71 -11.30 -8.37 6.39
N VAL A 72 -12.04 -8.92 5.42
CA VAL A 72 -13.47 -8.66 5.19
C VAL A 72 -14.23 -9.98 4.98
N PRO A 73 -15.53 -10.04 5.33
CA PRO A 73 -16.33 -11.24 5.10
C PRO A 73 -16.69 -11.43 3.61
N ASP A 74 -16.61 -12.65 3.13
CA ASP A 74 -17.14 -13.04 1.84
C ASP A 74 -18.69 -13.20 1.89
N LYS A 75 -19.30 -13.57 0.77
CA LYS A 75 -20.76 -13.84 0.65
C LYS A 75 -21.31 -14.91 1.61
N ASN A 76 -20.44 -15.74 2.21
CA ASN A 76 -20.80 -16.78 3.17
C ASN A 76 -20.47 -16.36 4.61
N GLY A 77 -19.94 -15.14 4.82
CA GLY A 77 -19.51 -14.63 6.13
C GLY A 77 -18.13 -15.12 6.57
N VAL A 78 -17.36 -15.76 5.68
CA VAL A 78 -15.99 -16.20 5.96
C VAL A 78 -15.04 -15.03 5.72
N MET A 79 -14.21 -14.71 6.72
CA MET A 79 -13.24 -13.64 6.62
C MET A 79 -12.13 -13.99 5.63
N GLN A 80 -11.86 -13.09 4.69
CA GLN A 80 -10.87 -13.21 3.65
C GLN A 80 -9.89 -12.04 3.73
N ASP A 81 -8.59 -12.29 3.56
CA ASP A 81 -7.63 -11.23 3.30
C ASP A 81 -7.67 -10.87 1.80
N VAL A 82 -7.93 -9.62 1.51
CA VAL A 82 -8.17 -9.15 0.13
C VAL A 82 -7.01 -8.36 -0.46
N VAL A 83 -5.86 -8.29 0.22
CA VAL A 83 -4.65 -7.63 -0.28
C VAL A 83 -3.44 -8.55 -0.24
N LEU A 84 -2.48 -8.31 -1.14
CA LEU A 84 -1.19 -9.00 -1.12
C LEU A 84 -0.24 -8.29 -0.15
N GLY A 85 0.48 -9.07 0.64
CA GLY A 85 1.47 -8.60 1.60
C GLY A 85 2.45 -9.69 1.98
N PHE A 86 3.39 -9.38 2.87
CA PHE A 86 4.32 -10.32 3.48
C PHE A 86 4.03 -10.50 4.97
N ASP A 87 4.41 -11.64 5.51
CA ASP A 87 4.13 -12.02 6.90
C ASP A 87 5.17 -11.48 7.90
N SER A 88 6.19 -10.79 7.41
CA SER A 88 7.24 -10.22 8.25
C SER A 88 7.85 -8.94 7.69
N ILE A 89 8.40 -8.12 8.59
CA ILE A 89 9.15 -6.93 8.18
C ILE A 89 10.43 -7.30 7.42
N ALA A 90 11.05 -8.44 7.73
CA ALA A 90 12.25 -8.91 7.07
C ALA A 90 12.01 -9.14 5.56
N ASP A 91 10.84 -9.64 5.19
CA ASP A 91 10.50 -9.85 3.80
C ASP A 91 10.30 -8.53 3.07
N TYR A 92 9.63 -7.55 3.68
CA TYR A 92 9.51 -6.19 3.11
C TYR A 92 10.85 -5.46 2.94
N ILE A 93 11.85 -5.76 3.78
CA ILE A 93 13.20 -5.18 3.69
C ILE A 93 14.01 -5.88 2.60
N ASN A 94 13.92 -7.21 2.49
CA ASN A 94 14.77 -8.03 1.64
C ASN A 94 14.20 -8.27 0.24
N ILE A 95 12.89 -8.14 0.06
CA ILE A 95 12.19 -8.36 -1.20
C ILE A 95 11.61 -7.02 -1.66
N PRO A 96 12.27 -6.31 -2.61
CA PRO A 96 11.76 -5.04 -3.10
C PRO A 96 10.34 -5.20 -3.64
N SER A 97 9.39 -4.48 -3.06
CA SER A 97 8.00 -4.47 -3.49
C SER A 97 7.33 -3.16 -3.09
N ASP A 98 6.24 -2.84 -3.78
CA ASP A 98 5.39 -1.70 -3.44
C ASP A 98 4.08 -2.11 -2.74
N PHE A 99 3.95 -3.39 -2.34
CA PHE A 99 2.76 -3.94 -1.70
C PHE A 99 2.28 -3.06 -0.54
N GLY A 100 1.06 -2.53 -0.67
CA GLY A 100 0.39 -1.73 0.32
C GLY A 100 0.99 -0.37 0.65
N ALA A 101 2.10 0.03 0.02
CA ALA A 101 2.91 1.18 0.41
C ALA A 101 2.20 2.53 0.22
N SER A 102 2.50 3.46 1.12
CA SER A 102 2.24 4.89 0.93
C SER A 102 3.40 5.48 0.15
N ILE A 103 3.21 5.64 -1.17
CA ILE A 103 4.24 6.09 -2.10
C ILE A 103 4.44 7.60 -1.99
N GLY A 104 5.68 8.02 -2.06
CA GLY A 104 6.14 9.41 -2.10
C GLY A 104 7.66 9.48 -2.38
N ARG A 105 8.22 10.67 -2.68
CA ARG A 105 7.58 11.97 -2.70
C ARG A 105 6.61 12.13 -3.88
N TYR A 106 6.88 11.42 -5.00
CA TYR A 106 6.06 11.48 -6.21
C TYR A 106 5.77 10.08 -6.74
N ALA A 107 4.51 9.69 -6.70
CA ALA A 107 4.02 8.41 -7.18
C ALA A 107 4.04 8.36 -8.71
N ASN A 108 4.27 7.16 -9.26
CA ASN A 108 4.47 6.87 -10.66
C ASN A 108 5.73 7.57 -11.23
N ARG A 109 5.84 7.75 -12.55
CA ARG A 109 7.09 8.16 -13.23
C ARG A 109 7.16 9.65 -13.48
N ILE A 110 8.37 10.20 -13.30
CA ILE A 110 8.77 11.51 -13.79
C ILE A 110 9.72 11.29 -14.97
N ASN A 111 9.37 11.84 -16.13
CA ASN A 111 10.10 11.64 -17.38
C ASN A 111 11.57 12.03 -17.25
N GLN A 112 12.48 11.07 -17.57
CA GLN A 112 13.93 11.21 -17.45
C GLN A 112 14.40 11.69 -16.06
N GLY A 113 13.56 11.59 -15.04
CA GLY A 113 13.84 12.13 -13.70
C GLY A 113 14.00 13.65 -13.69
N LYS A 114 13.40 14.38 -14.62
CA LYS A 114 13.57 15.85 -14.71
C LYS A 114 12.30 16.57 -14.26
N ILE A 115 12.47 17.50 -13.32
CA ILE A 115 11.45 18.48 -12.96
C ILE A 115 11.97 19.88 -13.23
N VAL A 116 11.09 20.80 -13.60
CA VAL A 116 11.41 22.21 -13.80
C VAL A 116 10.61 23.04 -12.80
N LEU A 117 11.32 23.74 -11.92
CA LEU A 117 10.73 24.63 -10.93
C LEU A 117 11.36 26.01 -11.05
N ASP A 118 10.54 27.04 -11.29
CA ASP A 118 10.98 28.45 -11.43
C ASP A 118 12.07 28.68 -12.47
N GLY A 119 12.15 27.80 -13.49
CA GLY A 119 13.15 27.88 -14.57
C GLY A 119 14.38 26.99 -14.34
N ASP A 120 14.59 26.51 -13.14
CA ASP A 120 15.68 25.59 -12.81
C ASP A 120 15.28 24.14 -13.09
N THR A 121 16.14 23.41 -13.76
CA THR A 121 15.98 21.97 -14.01
C THR A 121 16.66 21.17 -12.91
N ILE A 122 15.90 20.35 -12.21
CA ILE A 122 16.39 19.47 -11.15
C ILE A 122 16.38 18.05 -11.69
N GLN A 123 17.54 17.36 -11.56
CA GLN A 123 17.70 15.97 -11.95
C GLN A 123 17.45 15.06 -10.74
N LEU A 124 16.41 14.26 -10.83
CA LEU A 124 16.08 13.20 -9.87
C LEU A 124 16.78 11.88 -10.28
N PRO A 125 16.90 10.90 -9.37
CA PRO A 125 17.38 9.57 -9.69
C PRO A 125 16.59 8.92 -10.83
N GLN A 126 17.28 8.13 -11.66
CA GLN A 126 16.67 7.33 -12.73
C GLN A 126 16.72 5.86 -12.36
N ASN A 127 15.72 5.39 -11.61
CA ASN A 127 15.68 4.05 -11.04
C ASN A 127 14.84 3.04 -11.85
N ASN A 128 14.17 3.50 -12.94
CA ASN A 128 13.32 2.62 -13.73
C ASN A 128 13.26 3.10 -15.19
N PHE A 129 13.82 2.33 -16.14
CA PHE A 129 13.86 2.62 -17.59
C PHE A 129 14.30 4.05 -17.95
N GLY A 130 15.20 4.64 -17.17
CA GLY A 130 15.66 6.01 -17.39
C GLY A 130 14.72 7.09 -16.83
N HIS A 131 13.71 6.73 -16.07
CA HIS A 131 12.77 7.62 -15.40
C HIS A 131 12.91 7.54 -13.87
N CYS A 132 12.42 8.54 -13.14
CA CYS A 132 12.26 8.45 -11.69
C CYS A 132 10.90 7.83 -11.38
N LEU A 133 10.90 6.65 -10.77
CA LEU A 133 9.70 5.93 -10.37
C LEU A 133 9.54 5.98 -8.85
N HIS A 134 8.34 6.29 -8.37
CA HIS A 134 7.91 6.19 -6.98
C HIS A 134 8.84 6.89 -5.99
N GLY A 135 9.33 8.09 -6.35
CA GLY A 135 10.18 8.90 -5.50
C GLY A 135 11.65 8.50 -5.47
N GLY A 136 12.07 7.58 -6.38
CA GLY A 136 13.46 7.15 -6.49
C GLY A 136 13.80 5.86 -5.74
N PRO A 137 15.07 5.41 -5.77
CA PRO A 137 15.50 4.13 -5.23
C PRO A 137 15.35 4.01 -3.70
N LYS A 138 15.28 5.15 -3.00
CA LYS A 138 15.02 5.23 -1.56
C LYS A 138 13.70 5.95 -1.27
N GLY A 139 12.72 5.81 -2.15
CA GLY A 139 11.40 6.39 -2.00
C GLY A 139 10.75 6.05 -0.65
N TRP A 140 9.65 6.71 -0.34
CA TRP A 140 9.02 6.62 0.98
C TRP A 140 8.51 5.23 1.33
N GLN A 141 8.29 4.35 0.35
CA GLN A 141 7.95 2.94 0.55
C GLN A 141 9.05 2.14 1.27
N TYR A 142 10.28 2.65 1.31
CA TYR A 142 11.43 2.03 2.00
C TYR A 142 11.84 2.78 3.27
N GLN A 143 10.99 3.69 3.74
CA GLN A 143 11.28 4.54 4.91
C GLN A 143 10.35 4.20 6.08
N VAL A 144 10.83 4.41 7.30
CA VAL A 144 10.01 4.28 8.50
C VAL A 144 9.29 5.60 8.77
N TYR A 145 7.99 5.54 8.97
CA TYR A 145 7.17 6.67 9.40
C TYR A 145 7.06 6.69 10.92
N SER A 146 6.99 7.87 11.50
CA SER A 146 6.54 8.02 12.88
C SER A 146 5.05 7.73 12.95
N ALA A 147 4.63 6.85 13.87
CA ALA A 147 3.25 6.44 14.00
C ALA A 147 2.61 7.01 15.26
N ASN A 148 1.38 7.48 15.12
CA ASN A 148 0.52 7.96 16.19
C ASN A 148 -0.84 7.25 16.11
N PRO A 149 -1.03 6.12 16.82
CA PRO A 149 -2.35 5.50 16.94
C PRO A 149 -3.26 6.43 17.75
N ILE A 150 -4.34 6.90 17.12
CA ILE A 150 -5.29 7.84 17.73
C ILE A 150 -6.34 7.08 18.55
N ASP A 151 -6.90 6.04 17.93
CA ASP A 151 -7.85 5.12 18.55
C ASP A 151 -7.80 3.74 17.86
N SER A 152 -8.73 2.83 18.20
CA SER A 152 -8.78 1.47 17.63
C SER A 152 -9.09 1.41 16.13
N THR A 153 -9.48 2.51 15.51
CA THR A 153 -9.88 2.60 14.09
C THR A 153 -9.06 3.61 13.31
N THR A 154 -8.18 4.38 13.97
CA THR A 154 -7.51 5.54 13.35
C THR A 154 -6.01 5.54 13.67
N LEU A 155 -5.21 5.58 12.61
CA LEU A 155 -3.75 5.67 12.67
C LEU A 155 -3.24 6.84 11.83
N GLU A 156 -2.47 7.74 12.42
CA GLU A 156 -1.73 8.77 11.68
C GLU A 156 -0.26 8.36 11.54
N LEU A 157 0.25 8.39 10.34
CA LEU A 157 1.66 8.20 10.02
C LEU A 157 2.26 9.51 9.53
N THR A 158 3.45 9.87 10.02
CA THR A 158 4.16 11.10 9.62
C THR A 158 5.53 10.74 9.06
N ARG A 159 5.86 11.27 7.88
CA ARG A 159 7.18 11.21 7.27
C ARG A 159 7.77 12.62 7.17
N ILE A 160 9.01 12.76 7.67
CA ILE A 160 9.83 13.95 7.43
C ILE A 160 10.84 13.59 6.34
N SER A 161 10.77 14.30 5.22
CA SER A 161 11.65 14.14 4.06
C SER A 161 12.45 15.43 3.92
N PRO A 162 13.78 15.42 4.21
CA PRO A 162 14.60 16.63 4.20
C PRO A 162 14.80 17.18 2.78
N ASP A 163 15.23 18.42 2.68
CA ASP A 163 15.69 19.02 1.43
C ASP A 163 16.80 18.17 0.80
N GLY A 164 16.68 17.89 -0.50
CA GLY A 164 17.60 17.03 -1.25
C GLY A 164 17.35 15.51 -1.08
N ASP A 165 16.33 15.09 -0.34
CA ASP A 165 15.91 13.68 -0.27
C ASP A 165 15.56 13.17 -1.68
N GLU A 166 16.30 12.18 -2.19
CA GLU A 166 16.25 11.72 -3.58
C GLU A 166 16.33 12.87 -4.62
N ASN A 167 17.07 13.93 -4.28
CA ASN A 167 17.23 15.17 -5.04
C ASN A 167 15.97 16.04 -5.16
N PHE A 168 14.87 15.72 -4.46
CA PHE A 168 13.72 16.61 -4.41
C PHE A 168 13.99 17.82 -3.51
N PRO A 169 13.65 19.05 -3.95
CA PRO A 169 13.87 20.26 -3.15
C PRO A 169 12.86 20.39 -2.02
N GLY A 170 13.27 21.08 -0.97
CA GLY A 170 12.47 21.46 0.18
C GLY A 170 12.32 20.39 1.24
N ASN A 171 12.25 20.83 2.50
CA ASN A 171 11.86 20.01 3.62
C ASN A 171 10.36 19.76 3.54
N VAL A 172 9.95 18.49 3.57
CA VAL A 172 8.54 18.10 3.51
C VAL A 172 8.17 17.34 4.77
N THR A 173 7.08 17.76 5.42
CA THR A 173 6.38 16.94 6.43
C THR A 173 5.11 16.42 5.79
N ALA A 174 5.06 15.11 5.52
CA ALA A 174 3.91 14.44 4.95
C ALA A 174 3.22 13.58 6.00
N LYS A 175 1.89 13.55 5.95
CA LYS A 175 1.04 12.74 6.82
C LYS A 175 0.11 11.87 6.01
N VAL A 176 -0.08 10.64 6.49
CA VAL A 176 -1.08 9.69 6.00
C VAL A 176 -1.98 9.34 7.18
N LEU A 177 -3.24 9.69 7.09
CA LEU A 177 -4.25 9.31 8.08
C LEU A 177 -5.08 8.16 7.51
N PHE A 178 -5.02 7.01 8.17
CA PHE A 178 -5.88 5.86 7.91
C PHE A 178 -7.01 5.84 8.93
N LYS A 179 -8.24 5.75 8.45
CA LYS A 179 -9.42 5.60 9.30
C LYS A 179 -10.31 4.49 8.78
N LEU A 180 -10.51 3.47 9.61
CA LEU A 180 -11.45 2.38 9.34
C LEU A 180 -12.82 2.78 9.87
N THR A 181 -13.82 2.84 8.99
CA THR A 181 -15.20 3.23 9.34
C THR A 181 -16.05 2.02 9.74
N ASP A 182 -17.20 2.25 10.40
CA ASP A 182 -18.10 1.18 10.84
C ASP A 182 -18.87 0.53 9.68
N ASP A 183 -18.89 1.14 8.49
CA ASP A 183 -19.49 0.63 7.26
C ASP A 183 -18.47 -0.06 6.33
N ASN A 184 -17.32 -0.47 6.90
CA ASN A 184 -16.24 -1.20 6.22
C ASN A 184 -15.54 -0.42 5.10
N ALA A 185 -15.40 0.90 5.24
CA ALA A 185 -14.55 1.70 4.39
C ALA A 185 -13.22 2.05 5.07
N ILE A 186 -12.17 2.22 4.29
CA ILE A 186 -10.88 2.73 4.72
C ILE A 186 -10.72 4.12 4.10
N ASP A 187 -10.83 5.17 4.93
CA ASP A 187 -10.51 6.53 4.52
C ASP A 187 -8.99 6.72 4.61
N ILE A 188 -8.36 7.10 3.50
CA ILE A 188 -6.93 7.43 3.45
C ILE A 188 -6.80 8.90 3.08
N LYS A 189 -6.31 9.71 4.02
CA LYS A 189 -6.11 11.14 3.79
C LYS A 189 -4.62 11.47 3.78
N TYR A 190 -4.17 12.06 2.67
CA TYR A 190 -2.82 12.58 2.53
C TYR A 190 -2.81 14.08 2.78
N SER A 191 -1.77 14.56 3.47
CA SER A 191 -1.49 15.99 3.62
C SER A 191 0.01 16.21 3.71
N ALA A 192 0.48 17.35 3.22
CA ALA A 192 1.88 17.71 3.30
C ALA A 192 2.07 19.22 3.45
N THR A 193 3.15 19.60 4.14
CA THR A 193 3.65 20.97 4.21
C THR A 193 5.11 21.00 3.77
N THR A 194 5.54 22.11 3.20
CA THR A 194 6.92 22.30 2.74
C THR A 194 7.36 23.75 2.98
N ASP A 195 8.68 23.96 3.09
CA ASP A 195 9.32 25.29 3.22
C ASP A 195 9.79 25.85 1.89
N GLN A 196 9.80 25.04 0.81
CA GLN A 196 10.18 25.46 -0.54
C GLN A 196 9.22 24.87 -1.58
N LYS A 197 9.23 25.45 -2.78
CA LYS A 197 8.53 24.87 -3.93
C LYS A 197 9.08 23.48 -4.26
N THR A 198 8.21 22.50 -4.34
CA THR A 198 8.54 21.11 -4.67
C THR A 198 7.38 20.46 -5.41
N VAL A 199 7.55 19.23 -5.83
CA VAL A 199 6.47 18.39 -6.38
C VAL A 199 6.11 17.31 -5.37
N ILE A 200 4.80 17.05 -5.23
CA ILE A 200 4.30 15.99 -4.38
C ILE A 200 3.11 15.30 -5.04
N ASN A 201 3.11 13.98 -5.02
CA ASN A 201 2.01 13.13 -5.46
C ASN A 201 2.06 11.85 -4.63
N MET A 202 1.07 11.62 -3.78
CA MET A 202 1.03 10.47 -2.88
C MET A 202 -0.08 9.52 -3.27
N THR A 203 0.15 8.23 -3.08
CA THR A 203 -0.87 7.20 -3.30
C THR A 203 -0.66 6.02 -2.37
N ASN A 204 -1.70 5.18 -2.19
CA ASN A 204 -1.57 3.84 -1.63
C ASN A 204 -1.40 2.83 -2.78
N HIS A 205 -0.45 1.92 -2.63
CA HIS A 205 -0.09 0.94 -3.65
C HIS A 205 -0.51 -0.48 -3.25
N SER A 206 -1.74 -0.63 -2.72
CA SER A 206 -2.27 -1.95 -2.38
C SER A 206 -2.60 -2.75 -3.63
N TYR A 207 -2.29 -4.05 -3.59
CA TYR A 207 -2.63 -5.02 -4.62
C TYR A 207 -3.81 -5.85 -4.13
N PHE A 208 -4.94 -5.72 -4.79
CA PHE A 208 -6.17 -6.37 -4.38
C PHE A 208 -6.38 -7.70 -5.09
N ASN A 209 -6.67 -8.75 -4.30
CA ASN A 209 -7.23 -10.00 -4.78
C ASN A 209 -8.47 -10.35 -3.94
N LEU A 210 -9.63 -9.96 -4.43
CA LEU A 210 -10.89 -10.10 -3.70
C LEU A 210 -11.38 -11.55 -3.61
N SER A 211 -10.70 -12.51 -4.25
CA SER A 211 -11.02 -13.94 -4.06
C SER A 211 -10.63 -14.44 -2.67
N GLY A 212 -9.70 -13.74 -1.97
CA GLY A 212 -9.12 -14.18 -0.70
C GLY A 212 -8.10 -15.31 -0.83
N ASP A 213 -7.78 -15.73 -2.05
CA ASP A 213 -6.82 -16.80 -2.32
C ASP A 213 -5.65 -16.24 -3.18
N PRO A 214 -4.49 -15.95 -2.57
CA PRO A 214 -3.36 -15.36 -3.28
C PRO A 214 -2.74 -16.30 -4.34
N SER A 215 -3.07 -17.60 -4.31
CA SER A 215 -2.62 -18.56 -5.34
C SER A 215 -3.38 -18.44 -6.65
N LYS A 216 -4.52 -17.73 -6.65
CA LYS A 216 -5.36 -17.50 -7.84
C LYS A 216 -5.11 -16.14 -8.43
N ALA A 217 -5.09 -16.07 -9.76
CA ALA A 217 -5.03 -14.80 -10.45
C ALA A 217 -6.33 -13.99 -10.24
N ALA A 218 -6.19 -12.67 -10.01
CA ALA A 218 -7.34 -11.77 -9.85
C ALA A 218 -7.90 -11.29 -11.20
N THR A 219 -7.51 -11.91 -12.32
CA THR A 219 -7.91 -11.47 -13.66
C THR A 219 -9.36 -11.83 -14.02
N ASP A 220 -9.99 -12.74 -13.27
CA ASP A 220 -11.42 -13.07 -13.38
C ASP A 220 -12.34 -12.01 -12.76
N HIS A 221 -11.78 -11.08 -11.99
CA HIS A 221 -12.56 -10.01 -11.35
C HIS A 221 -13.22 -9.10 -12.39
N ILE A 222 -14.42 -8.65 -12.05
CA ILE A 222 -15.21 -7.72 -12.89
C ILE A 222 -14.86 -6.30 -12.50
N LEU A 223 -14.29 -5.56 -13.43
CA LEU A 223 -13.85 -4.18 -13.25
C LEU A 223 -14.77 -3.20 -13.98
N TYR A 224 -15.11 -2.12 -13.30
CA TYR A 224 -15.74 -0.91 -13.82
C TYR A 224 -14.88 0.30 -13.49
N ILE A 225 -14.72 1.24 -14.42
CA ILE A 225 -14.03 2.52 -14.19
C ILE A 225 -14.89 3.64 -14.77
N ASN A 226 -15.19 4.65 -13.99
CA ASN A 226 -15.91 5.85 -14.39
C ASN A 226 -14.98 6.83 -15.11
N ALA A 227 -14.56 6.47 -16.32
CA ALA A 227 -13.61 7.25 -17.12
C ALA A 227 -13.83 7.01 -18.63
N ASP A 228 -13.99 8.11 -19.39
CA ASP A 228 -14.10 8.07 -20.85
C ASP A 228 -12.74 8.13 -21.55
N ASN A 229 -11.67 8.42 -20.79
CA ASN A 229 -10.33 8.62 -21.31
C ASN A 229 -9.26 7.99 -20.41
N TYR A 230 -8.09 7.75 -20.99
CA TYR A 230 -6.90 7.30 -20.27
C TYR A 230 -5.64 8.00 -20.82
N THR A 231 -4.53 7.90 -20.09
CA THR A 231 -3.22 8.40 -20.53
C THR A 231 -2.42 7.24 -21.10
N PRO A 232 -2.08 7.25 -22.42
CA PRO A 232 -1.28 6.20 -23.03
C PRO A 232 0.17 6.24 -22.55
N VAL A 233 0.81 5.06 -22.60
CA VAL A 233 2.21 4.88 -22.22
C VAL A 233 3.04 4.36 -23.40
N ASP A 234 4.33 4.70 -23.40
CA ASP A 234 5.32 4.11 -24.29
C ASP A 234 5.86 2.76 -23.73
N SER A 235 6.81 2.16 -24.43
CA SER A 235 7.43 0.89 -24.03
C SER A 235 8.28 0.96 -22.75
N THR A 236 8.48 2.15 -22.19
CA THR A 236 9.15 2.39 -20.90
C THR A 236 8.14 2.69 -19.79
N PHE A 237 6.84 2.51 -20.06
CA PHE A 237 5.72 2.84 -19.16
C PHE A 237 5.59 4.35 -18.88
N MET A 238 6.28 5.19 -19.64
CA MET A 238 6.16 6.64 -19.48
C MET A 238 4.95 7.15 -20.25
N THR A 239 4.15 8.01 -19.63
CA THR A 239 2.99 8.63 -20.29
C THR A 239 3.45 9.53 -21.44
N THR A 240 2.74 9.47 -22.59
CA THR A 240 3.08 10.25 -23.79
C THR A 240 2.71 11.74 -23.66
N GLY A 241 1.88 12.09 -22.70
CA GLY A 241 1.29 13.42 -22.55
C GLY A 241 -0.10 13.56 -23.18
N ASP A 242 -0.55 12.55 -23.92
CA ASP A 242 -1.86 12.54 -24.54
C ASP A 242 -2.94 12.08 -23.52
N ILE A 243 -4.19 12.45 -23.81
CA ILE A 243 -5.40 11.92 -23.18
C ILE A 243 -6.28 11.41 -24.32
N ILE A 244 -6.51 10.10 -24.38
CA ILE A 244 -7.23 9.47 -25.48
C ILE A 244 -8.44 8.67 -24.99
N SER A 245 -9.45 8.54 -25.87
CA SER A 245 -10.71 7.85 -25.54
C SER A 245 -10.50 6.36 -25.33
N VAL A 246 -11.18 5.80 -24.31
CA VAL A 246 -11.27 4.36 -24.09
C VAL A 246 -12.21 3.65 -25.07
N LYS A 247 -13.12 4.39 -25.72
CA LYS A 247 -14.23 3.87 -26.51
C LYS A 247 -13.75 2.94 -27.61
N GLU A 248 -14.38 1.77 -27.74
CA GLU A 248 -14.07 0.73 -28.73
C GLU A 248 -12.64 0.17 -28.63
N THR A 249 -12.02 0.29 -27.44
CA THR A 249 -10.68 -0.25 -27.17
C THR A 249 -10.70 -1.25 -26.00
N PRO A 250 -9.65 -2.06 -25.82
CA PRO A 250 -9.48 -2.89 -24.62
C PRO A 250 -9.51 -2.11 -23.31
N MET A 251 -9.21 -0.78 -23.34
CA MET A 251 -9.18 0.11 -22.18
C MET A 251 -10.58 0.53 -21.70
N ASP A 252 -11.65 0.16 -22.41
CA ASP A 252 -13.02 0.55 -22.07
C ASP A 252 -13.57 -0.34 -20.94
N PHE A 253 -13.64 0.24 -19.72
CA PHE A 253 -14.29 -0.32 -18.53
C PHE A 253 -15.50 0.51 -18.10
N THR A 254 -16.05 1.35 -18.95
CA THR A 254 -17.29 2.10 -18.69
C THR A 254 -18.51 1.18 -18.53
N THR A 255 -18.45 -0.02 -19.10
CA THR A 255 -19.33 -1.14 -18.79
C THR A 255 -18.54 -2.22 -18.06
N PRO A 256 -19.04 -2.74 -16.92
CA PRO A 256 -18.32 -3.75 -16.15
C PRO A 256 -17.96 -4.97 -17.02
N LYS A 257 -16.67 -5.35 -17.02
CA LYS A 257 -16.19 -6.55 -17.73
C LYS A 257 -15.05 -7.22 -16.94
N SER A 258 -14.82 -8.50 -17.23
CA SER A 258 -13.68 -9.22 -16.66
C SER A 258 -12.36 -8.61 -17.14
N VAL A 259 -11.40 -8.45 -16.21
CA VAL A 259 -10.04 -8.03 -16.53
C VAL A 259 -9.39 -8.98 -17.54
N ALA A 260 -9.66 -10.29 -17.43
CA ALA A 260 -9.15 -11.31 -18.35
C ALA A 260 -9.63 -11.14 -19.80
N GLN A 261 -10.74 -10.43 -20.04
CA GLN A 261 -11.35 -10.35 -21.37
C GLN A 261 -10.38 -9.83 -22.43
N ASP A 262 -9.62 -8.80 -22.10
CA ASP A 262 -8.76 -8.11 -23.08
C ASP A 262 -7.29 -8.01 -22.65
N ILE A 263 -6.91 -8.54 -21.47
CA ILE A 263 -5.57 -8.38 -20.88
C ILE A 263 -4.45 -8.94 -21.78
N ASN A 264 -4.77 -9.90 -22.65
CA ASN A 264 -3.83 -10.56 -23.54
C ASN A 264 -3.91 -10.02 -25.00
N ARG A 265 -4.61 -8.91 -25.24
CA ARG A 265 -4.74 -8.27 -26.56
C ARG A 265 -3.46 -7.54 -26.96
N THR A 266 -2.35 -8.28 -27.13
CA THR A 266 -1.03 -7.72 -27.51
C THR A 266 -0.99 -7.14 -28.92
N ASP A 267 -2.05 -7.33 -29.72
CA ASP A 267 -2.33 -6.61 -30.96
C ASP A 267 -2.70 -5.13 -30.72
N PHE A 268 -3.15 -4.78 -29.52
CA PHE A 268 -3.37 -3.40 -29.09
C PHE A 268 -2.13 -2.87 -28.39
N GLU A 269 -1.54 -1.81 -28.92
CA GLU A 269 -0.24 -1.27 -28.50
C GLU A 269 -0.15 -1.03 -26.99
N GLN A 270 -1.20 -0.50 -26.37
CA GLN A 270 -1.17 -0.16 -24.95
C GLN A 270 -1.15 -1.40 -24.05
N ILE A 271 -1.88 -2.45 -24.40
CA ILE A 271 -1.79 -3.74 -23.69
C ILE A 271 -0.39 -4.34 -23.85
N LYS A 272 0.21 -4.21 -25.04
CA LYS A 272 1.60 -4.64 -25.27
C LYS A 272 2.59 -3.84 -24.43
N ASN A 273 2.49 -2.49 -24.41
CA ASN A 273 3.39 -1.60 -23.68
C ASN A 273 3.26 -1.81 -22.15
N GLY A 274 2.02 -1.95 -21.64
CA GLY A 274 1.75 -2.19 -20.23
C GLY A 274 1.98 -3.62 -19.75
N ASN A 275 2.29 -4.55 -20.67
CA ASN A 275 2.29 -5.99 -20.39
C ASN A 275 1.01 -6.43 -19.65
N GLY A 276 -0.13 -6.08 -20.21
CA GLY A 276 -1.45 -6.08 -19.58
C GLY A 276 -1.91 -4.65 -19.31
N TYR A 277 -2.57 -4.43 -18.18
CA TYR A 277 -2.95 -3.07 -17.78
C TYR A 277 -1.92 -2.52 -16.79
N ASP A 278 -1.35 -1.38 -17.13
CA ASP A 278 -0.54 -0.52 -16.24
C ASP A 278 -0.72 0.93 -16.71
N HIS A 279 -1.93 1.43 -16.54
CA HIS A 279 -2.34 2.72 -17.10
C HIS A 279 -3.12 3.54 -16.09
N ASN A 280 -3.15 4.84 -16.30
CA ASN A 280 -3.99 5.77 -15.56
C ASN A 280 -5.25 6.11 -16.38
N TRP A 281 -6.44 5.96 -15.78
CA TRP A 281 -7.71 6.41 -16.31
C TRP A 281 -8.04 7.81 -15.79
N VAL A 282 -8.48 8.69 -16.67
CA VAL A 282 -8.90 10.07 -16.35
C VAL A 282 -10.36 10.03 -15.90
N LEU A 283 -10.58 10.26 -14.61
CA LEU A 283 -11.87 10.06 -13.96
C LEU A 283 -12.88 11.13 -14.34
N ASN A 284 -14.12 10.70 -14.63
CA ASN A 284 -15.26 11.57 -14.91
C ASN A 284 -15.82 12.22 -13.62
N THR A 285 -15.46 11.70 -12.44
CA THR A 285 -15.94 12.17 -11.13
C THR A 285 -15.47 13.58 -10.79
N LYS A 286 -14.38 14.05 -11.39
CA LYS A 286 -13.82 15.41 -11.18
C LYS A 286 -13.63 15.76 -9.71
N GLY A 287 -13.23 14.78 -8.90
CA GLY A 287 -12.99 14.97 -7.46
C GLY A 287 -14.24 14.90 -6.57
N ASP A 288 -15.40 14.54 -7.13
CA ASP A 288 -16.64 14.37 -6.36
C ASP A 288 -16.64 13.02 -5.62
N LEU A 289 -16.42 13.06 -4.31
CA LEU A 289 -16.38 11.89 -3.42
C LEU A 289 -17.75 11.20 -3.23
N SER A 290 -18.84 11.73 -3.76
CA SER A 290 -20.15 11.08 -3.75
C SER A 290 -20.33 10.11 -4.93
N GLN A 291 -19.41 10.09 -5.91
CA GLN A 291 -19.46 9.25 -7.10
C GLN A 291 -18.43 8.14 -7.03
N VAL A 292 -18.83 6.93 -7.42
CA VAL A 292 -17.92 5.80 -7.57
C VAL A 292 -16.97 6.09 -8.74
N ALA A 293 -15.67 6.08 -8.44
CA ALA A 293 -14.61 6.23 -9.44
C ALA A 293 -14.28 4.90 -10.13
N ALA A 294 -14.23 3.82 -9.35
CA ALA A 294 -14.02 2.47 -9.85
C ALA A 294 -14.68 1.43 -8.94
N LYS A 295 -14.98 0.26 -9.52
CA LYS A 295 -15.57 -0.88 -8.81
C LYS A 295 -14.95 -2.18 -9.30
N LEU A 296 -14.50 -3.00 -8.34
CA LEU A 296 -13.94 -4.33 -8.60
C LEU A 296 -14.75 -5.37 -7.84
N THR A 297 -15.18 -6.44 -8.49
CA THR A 297 -15.97 -7.51 -7.85
C THR A 297 -15.36 -8.87 -8.16
N SER A 298 -15.12 -9.69 -7.13
CA SER A 298 -14.78 -11.10 -7.33
C SER A 298 -16.03 -11.94 -7.51
N PRO A 299 -16.18 -12.68 -8.61
CA PRO A 299 -17.29 -13.60 -8.80
C PRO A 299 -17.23 -14.81 -7.84
N ILE A 300 -16.04 -15.13 -7.32
CA ILE A 300 -15.81 -16.27 -6.42
C ILE A 300 -16.31 -15.95 -5.00
N SER A 301 -15.76 -14.92 -4.37
CA SER A 301 -16.08 -14.54 -2.99
C SER A 301 -17.36 -13.70 -2.87
N GLY A 302 -17.75 -12.99 -3.96
CA GLY A 302 -18.80 -11.97 -3.93
C GLY A 302 -18.37 -10.65 -3.28
N ILE A 303 -17.11 -10.53 -2.86
CA ILE A 303 -16.57 -9.29 -2.30
C ILE A 303 -16.47 -8.25 -3.39
N THR A 304 -16.84 -7.02 -3.04
CA THR A 304 -16.77 -5.86 -3.93
C THR A 304 -15.97 -4.75 -3.26
N LEU A 305 -15.02 -4.19 -4.00
CA LEU A 305 -14.29 -2.96 -3.67
C LEU A 305 -14.87 -1.81 -4.50
N GLU A 306 -15.28 -0.74 -3.84
CA GLU A 306 -15.62 0.53 -4.48
C GLU A 306 -14.57 1.58 -4.10
N VAL A 307 -14.14 2.36 -5.09
CA VAL A 307 -13.16 3.43 -4.91
C VAL A 307 -13.83 4.78 -5.11
N TYR A 308 -13.65 5.64 -4.13
CA TYR A 308 -14.06 7.05 -4.16
C TYR A 308 -12.79 7.89 -3.98
N THR A 309 -12.61 8.92 -4.79
CA THR A 309 -11.39 9.74 -4.73
C THR A 309 -11.65 11.16 -5.20
N ASN A 310 -10.93 12.11 -4.62
CA ASN A 310 -10.87 13.49 -5.11
C ASN A 310 -9.73 13.70 -6.13
N GLU A 311 -8.99 12.65 -6.46
CA GLU A 311 -7.93 12.70 -7.46
C GLU A 311 -8.49 12.66 -8.89
N PRO A 312 -7.81 13.27 -9.88
CA PRO A 312 -8.28 13.32 -11.26
C PRO A 312 -8.13 12.01 -12.02
N GLY A 313 -7.41 11.04 -11.49
CA GLY A 313 -7.12 9.78 -12.17
C GLY A 313 -6.96 8.60 -11.22
N ILE A 314 -7.07 7.40 -11.78
CA ILE A 314 -6.81 6.14 -11.10
C ILE A 314 -5.89 5.26 -11.94
N GLN A 315 -4.80 4.76 -11.31
CA GLN A 315 -3.93 3.77 -11.94
C GLN A 315 -4.48 2.36 -11.67
N VAL A 316 -4.57 1.56 -12.73
CA VAL A 316 -4.84 0.12 -12.62
C VAL A 316 -3.65 -0.64 -13.15
N TYR A 317 -3.09 -1.52 -12.31
CA TYR A 317 -1.95 -2.37 -12.62
C TYR A 317 -2.29 -3.83 -12.35
N THR A 318 -2.09 -4.70 -13.34
CA THR A 318 -2.48 -6.11 -13.27
C THR A 318 -1.37 -7.06 -12.81
N CYS A 319 -0.20 -6.52 -12.49
CA CYS A 319 0.91 -7.25 -11.85
C CYS A 319 1.38 -8.52 -12.57
N LEU A 320 1.35 -8.55 -13.91
CA LEU A 320 1.76 -9.74 -14.66
C LEU A 320 3.27 -10.01 -14.65
N PHE A 321 4.08 -9.11 -14.08
CA PHE A 321 5.53 -9.28 -13.92
C PHE A 321 5.93 -10.10 -12.70
N TYR A 322 5.05 -10.21 -11.71
CA TYR A 322 5.32 -11.00 -10.51
C TYR A 322 4.57 -12.32 -10.63
N THR A 323 5.29 -13.42 -10.85
CA THR A 323 4.82 -14.69 -10.31
C THR A 323 4.75 -14.45 -8.81
N SER A 324 3.54 -14.44 -8.24
CA SER A 324 3.35 -14.29 -6.80
C SER A 324 4.37 -15.16 -6.10
N PRO A 325 5.21 -14.62 -5.19
CA PRO A 325 5.88 -15.49 -4.28
C PRO A 325 4.76 -16.16 -3.49
N SER A 326 4.53 -17.43 -3.78
CA SER A 326 3.72 -18.28 -2.91
C SER A 326 4.37 -18.27 -1.55
N PRO A 327 3.60 -18.11 -0.46
CA PRO A 327 4.14 -18.23 0.87
C PRO A 327 4.80 -19.58 1.10
#